data_a2f3bd0bb298e85e462fd817486429dd
#
_entry.id   a2f3bd0bb298e85e462fd817486429dd
#
_cell.length_a   1.000
_cell.length_b   1.000
_cell.length_c   1.000
_cell.angle_alpha   90.00
_cell.angle_beta   90.00
_cell.angle_gamma   90.00
#
_symmetry.space_group_name_H-M   'P 1'
#
loop_
_entity.id
_entity.type
_entity.pdbx_description
1 polymer ?
#
loop_
_entity_poly.entity_id
_entity_poly.type
_entity_poly.pdbx_seq_one_letter_code
_entity_poly.pdbx_strand_id
1 'polypeptide(L)'
;MVLGTAVALLTSFYGPGFNGNLTANGEIFNQNAATAAHKTLPFGTTLKVCYKGCETVRINDRGPFIGGRQLDISLGTAVRIGLYNRGVDYTTVTRLS
;
A
#
# COMPACT_ATOMS: atom_id res chain seq x y z
N MET A 1 7.61 9.13 8.21
CA MET A 1 6.45 8.82 9.08
C MET A 1 6.94 8.47 10.48
N VAL A 2 6.29 9.02 11.46
CA VAL A 2 6.58 8.73 12.86
C VAL A 2 5.87 7.44 13.30
N LEU A 3 6.58 6.56 14.01
CA LEU A 3 5.99 5.33 14.55
C LEU A 3 4.77 5.66 15.43
N GLY A 4 3.69 4.92 15.23
CA GLY A 4 2.48 5.01 16.02
C GLY A 4 1.57 6.19 15.75
N THR A 5 1.99 7.17 14.94
CA THR A 5 1.17 8.34 14.60
C THR A 5 0.41 8.08 13.31
N ALA A 6 -0.90 8.26 13.34
CA ALA A 6 -1.75 8.12 12.17
C ALA A 6 -1.67 9.37 11.30
N VAL A 7 -1.55 9.17 9.99
CA VAL A 7 -1.58 10.25 8.99
C VAL A 7 -2.52 9.86 7.86
N ALA A 8 -3.02 10.86 7.11
CA ALA A 8 -3.80 10.62 5.91
C ALA A 8 -2.85 10.58 4.70
N LEU A 9 -2.88 9.49 3.95
CA LEU A 9 -2.14 9.36 2.70
C LEU A 9 -3.10 9.15 1.54
N LEU A 10 -2.85 9.85 0.42
CA LEU A 10 -3.59 9.61 -0.81
C LEU A 10 -3.15 8.27 -1.37
N THR A 11 -4.07 7.32 -1.39
CA THR A 11 -3.80 5.90 -1.63
C THR A 11 -4.51 5.41 -2.87
N SER A 12 -3.79 4.69 -3.71
CA SER A 12 -4.30 3.95 -4.85
C SER A 12 -3.95 2.47 -4.70
N PHE A 13 -4.31 1.65 -5.68
CA PHE A 13 -3.93 0.24 -5.68
C PHE A 13 -3.47 -0.22 -7.06
N TYR A 14 -2.72 -1.32 -7.07
CA TYR A 14 -2.24 -1.94 -8.30
C TYR A 14 -2.35 -3.47 -8.21
N GLY A 15 -2.40 -4.14 -9.32
CA GLY A 15 -2.57 -5.58 -9.31
C GLY A 15 -2.51 -6.26 -10.67
N PRO A 16 -3.61 -6.33 -11.44
CA PRO A 16 -3.73 -7.30 -12.53
C PRO A 16 -2.60 -7.27 -13.56
N GLY A 17 -2.10 -6.10 -13.94
CA GLY A 17 -1.01 -5.98 -14.91
C GLY A 17 0.38 -6.27 -14.36
N PHE A 18 0.52 -6.38 -13.04
CA PHE A 18 1.81 -6.53 -12.36
C PHE A 18 1.97 -7.86 -11.63
N ASN A 19 0.89 -8.65 -11.53
CA ASN A 19 0.92 -9.91 -10.81
C ASN A 19 1.95 -10.87 -11.42
N GLY A 20 2.84 -11.40 -10.59
CA GLY A 20 3.93 -12.26 -11.02
C GLY A 20 5.22 -11.54 -11.42
N ASN A 21 5.21 -10.19 -11.52
CA ASN A 21 6.41 -9.39 -11.79
C ASN A 21 7.23 -9.21 -10.51
N LEU A 22 8.53 -8.91 -10.69
CA LEU A 22 9.38 -8.57 -9.56
C LEU A 22 9.03 -7.19 -9.00
N THR A 23 8.97 -7.09 -7.68
CA THR A 23 8.88 -5.81 -6.97
C THR A 23 10.29 -5.21 -6.82
N ALA A 24 10.35 -3.96 -6.34
CA ALA A 24 11.64 -3.27 -6.19
C ALA A 24 12.56 -3.95 -5.16
N ASN A 25 12.02 -4.68 -4.18
CA ASN A 25 12.85 -5.43 -3.22
C ASN A 25 13.24 -6.84 -3.71
N GLY A 26 12.86 -7.23 -4.94
CA GLY A 26 13.19 -8.51 -5.54
C GLY A 26 12.19 -9.63 -5.29
N GLU A 27 11.11 -9.38 -4.56
CA GLU A 27 10.03 -10.35 -4.39
C GLU A 27 9.17 -10.44 -5.65
N ILE A 28 8.53 -11.60 -5.84
CA ILE A 28 7.48 -11.73 -6.86
C ILE A 28 6.20 -11.09 -6.32
N PHE A 29 5.65 -10.13 -7.07
CA PHE A 29 4.42 -9.47 -6.66
C PHE A 29 3.25 -10.44 -6.69
N ASN A 30 2.55 -10.53 -5.56
CA ASN A 30 1.28 -11.25 -5.42
C ASN A 30 0.18 -10.23 -5.14
N GLN A 31 -0.71 -10.03 -6.09
CA GLN A 31 -1.78 -9.03 -5.98
C GLN A 31 -2.76 -9.28 -4.82
N ASN A 32 -2.78 -10.49 -4.27
CA ASN A 32 -3.66 -10.86 -3.16
C ASN A 32 -2.98 -10.74 -1.80
N ALA A 33 -1.66 -10.54 -1.76
CA ALA A 33 -0.92 -10.40 -0.52
C ALA A 33 -1.07 -8.98 0.07
N ALA A 34 -0.87 -8.86 1.37
CA ALA A 34 -0.95 -7.59 2.10
C ALA A 34 0.38 -6.83 1.98
N THR A 35 0.60 -6.21 0.82
CA THR A 35 1.81 -5.46 0.51
C THR A 35 1.49 -4.10 -0.09
N ALA A 36 2.48 -3.21 -0.10
CA ALA A 36 2.32 -1.87 -0.63
C ALA A 36 3.64 -1.32 -1.19
N ALA A 37 3.50 -0.32 -2.05
CA ALA A 37 4.60 0.49 -2.56
C ALA A 37 4.58 1.86 -1.89
N HIS A 38 5.76 2.36 -1.54
CA HIS A 38 5.97 3.70 -1.03
C HIS A 38 7.30 4.24 -1.58
N LYS A 39 7.38 5.56 -1.79
CA LYS A 39 8.55 6.15 -2.45
C LYS A 39 9.83 6.02 -1.65
N THR A 40 9.76 6.11 -0.32
CA THR A 40 10.95 6.27 0.53
C THR A 40 11.00 5.37 1.75
N LEU A 41 9.87 4.85 2.25
CA LEU A 41 9.90 4.00 3.44
C LEU A 41 10.76 2.74 3.19
N PRO A 42 11.58 2.35 4.16
CA PRO A 42 12.41 1.15 4.01
C PRO A 42 11.59 -0.09 3.70
N PHE A 43 12.13 -0.98 2.86
CA PHE A 43 11.50 -2.28 2.64
C PHE A 43 11.36 -3.04 3.96
N GLY A 44 10.23 -3.72 4.14
CA GLY A 44 9.92 -4.41 5.38
C GLY A 44 9.18 -3.55 6.40
N THR A 45 9.08 -2.23 6.17
CA THR A 45 8.23 -1.36 7.01
C THR A 45 6.81 -1.88 7.00
N THR A 46 6.18 -1.98 8.16
CA THR A 46 4.79 -2.39 8.29
C THR A 46 3.92 -1.20 8.63
N LEU A 47 2.79 -1.11 7.93
CA LEU A 47 1.81 -0.03 8.08
C LEU A 47 0.44 -0.64 8.36
N LYS A 48 -0.32 -0.03 9.27
CA LYS A 48 -1.75 -0.28 9.39
C LYS A 48 -2.47 0.71 8.49
N VAL A 49 -3.20 0.21 7.50
CA VAL A 49 -3.93 1.02 6.53
C VAL A 49 -5.42 0.82 6.75
N CYS A 50 -6.15 1.90 7.00
CA CYS A 50 -7.59 1.88 7.26
C CYS A 50 -8.35 2.75 6.27
N TYR A 51 -9.45 2.23 5.76
CA TYR A 51 -10.43 2.96 4.98
C TYR A 51 -11.83 2.66 5.53
N LYS A 52 -12.55 1.69 4.97
CA LYS A 52 -13.77 1.13 5.58
C LYS A 52 -13.42 0.01 6.56
N GLY A 53 -12.35 -0.70 6.30
CA GLY A 53 -11.73 -1.66 7.19
C GLY A 53 -10.23 -1.37 7.27
N CYS A 54 -9.51 -2.14 8.08
CA CYS A 54 -8.07 -1.98 8.28
C CYS A 54 -7.32 -3.25 7.91
N GLU A 55 -6.10 -3.08 7.41
CA GLU A 55 -5.17 -4.19 7.18
C GLU A 55 -3.74 -3.75 7.43
N THR A 56 -2.92 -4.63 7.97
CA THR A 56 -1.48 -4.41 8.07
C THR A 56 -0.81 -4.85 6.77
N VAL A 57 -0.04 -3.94 6.17
CA VAL A 57 0.69 -4.19 4.92
C VAL A 57 2.18 -4.03 5.13
N ARG A 58 2.97 -4.68 4.28
CA ARG A 58 4.42 -4.61 4.29
C ARG A 58 4.91 -3.88 3.04
N ILE A 59 5.83 -2.93 3.20
CA ILE A 59 6.42 -2.22 2.06
C ILE A 59 7.44 -3.14 1.37
N ASN A 60 7.20 -3.43 0.10
CA ASN A 60 8.10 -4.26 -0.73
C ASN A 60 8.39 -3.66 -2.10
N ASP A 61 7.88 -2.46 -2.39
CA ASP A 61 8.01 -1.87 -3.70
C ASP A 61 8.17 -0.35 -3.60
N ARG A 62 8.51 0.28 -4.74
CA ARG A 62 8.66 1.72 -4.89
C ARG A 62 7.58 2.29 -5.78
N GLY A 63 7.16 3.49 -5.47
CA GLY A 63 6.04 4.20 -6.08
C GLY A 63 5.03 4.61 -5.02
N PRO A 64 3.85 5.11 -5.43
CA PRO A 64 3.43 5.42 -6.80
C PRO A 64 4.16 6.65 -7.38
N PHE A 65 4.31 6.69 -8.70
CA PHE A 65 4.98 7.79 -9.39
C PHE A 65 4.00 8.70 -10.13
N ILE A 66 2.72 8.51 -9.94
CA ILE A 66 1.65 9.37 -10.45
C ILE A 66 1.43 10.50 -9.45
N GLY A 67 1.33 11.72 -9.95
CA GLY A 67 1.30 12.92 -9.13
C GLY A 67 0.28 12.90 -7.99
N GLY A 68 0.71 13.31 -6.80
CA GLY A 68 -0.09 13.42 -5.60
C GLY A 68 -0.34 12.12 -4.85
N ARG A 69 -0.17 10.96 -5.46
CA ARG A 69 -0.37 9.68 -4.78
C ARG A 69 0.84 9.36 -3.90
N GLN A 70 0.57 8.85 -2.69
CA GLN A 70 1.60 8.64 -1.67
C GLN A 70 1.79 7.18 -1.28
N LEU A 71 0.75 6.35 -1.45
CA LEU A 71 0.78 4.93 -1.13
C LEU A 71 0.06 4.17 -2.23
N ASP A 72 0.58 3.00 -2.58
CA ASP A 72 -0.03 2.13 -3.58
C ASP A 72 -0.14 0.72 -2.98
N ILE A 73 -1.36 0.34 -2.60
CA ILE A 73 -1.61 -0.95 -1.95
C ILE A 73 -1.93 -2.02 -2.99
N SER A 74 -1.78 -3.29 -2.62
CA SER A 74 -2.15 -4.39 -3.49
C SER A 74 -3.67 -4.41 -3.75
N LEU A 75 -4.07 -5.02 -4.86
CA LEU A 75 -5.48 -5.23 -5.19
C LEU A 75 -6.22 -5.91 -4.05
N GLY A 76 -5.65 -6.99 -3.48
CA GLY A 76 -6.29 -7.73 -2.40
C GLY A 76 -6.52 -6.87 -1.16
N THR A 77 -5.54 -6.06 -0.78
CA THR A 77 -5.69 -5.11 0.33
C THR A 77 -6.79 -4.09 0.02
N ALA A 78 -6.81 -3.53 -1.20
CA ALA A 78 -7.85 -2.57 -1.59
C ALA A 78 -9.26 -3.16 -1.46
N VAL A 79 -9.43 -4.42 -1.86
CA VAL A 79 -10.72 -5.13 -1.69
C VAL A 79 -11.05 -5.29 -0.20
N ARG A 80 -10.10 -5.77 0.59
CA ARG A 80 -10.34 -6.09 2.00
C ARG A 80 -10.61 -4.87 2.87
N ILE A 81 -10.01 -3.72 2.57
CA ILE A 81 -10.28 -2.48 3.33
C ILE A 81 -11.40 -1.64 2.72
N GLY A 82 -11.98 -2.06 1.59
CA GLY A 82 -13.12 -1.40 0.97
C GLY A 82 -12.78 -0.22 0.07
N LEU A 83 -11.52 -0.07 -0.37
CA LEU A 83 -11.08 0.99 -1.27
C LEU A 83 -11.35 0.68 -2.74
N TYR A 84 -11.50 -0.57 -3.11
CA TYR A 84 -11.53 -1.04 -4.51
C TYR A 84 -12.49 -0.25 -5.40
N ASN A 85 -13.73 -0.05 -4.96
CA ASN A 85 -14.74 0.63 -5.78
C ASN A 85 -14.46 2.13 -5.93
N ARG A 86 -13.82 2.73 -4.95
CA ARG A 86 -13.42 4.15 -5.00
C ARG A 86 -12.19 4.35 -5.88
N GLY A 87 -11.27 3.42 -5.88
CA GLY A 87 -10.04 3.43 -6.66
C GLY A 87 -8.92 4.23 -6.02
N VAL A 88 -9.13 5.52 -5.75
CA VAL A 88 -8.17 6.42 -5.13
C VAL A 88 -8.88 7.27 -4.09
N ASP A 89 -8.35 7.29 -2.88
CA ASP A 89 -8.85 8.15 -1.80
C ASP A 89 -7.81 8.22 -0.68
N TYR A 90 -8.03 9.12 0.25
CA TYR A 90 -7.21 9.17 1.46
C TYR A 90 -7.53 7.99 2.37
N THR A 91 -6.49 7.34 2.85
CA THR A 91 -6.59 6.31 3.89
C THR A 91 -5.87 6.78 5.14
N THR A 92 -6.26 6.26 6.29
CA THR A 92 -5.57 6.51 7.55
C THR A 92 -4.47 5.48 7.72
N VAL A 93 -3.22 5.94 7.80
CA VAL A 93 -2.04 5.06 7.82
C VAL A 93 -1.24 5.30 9.09
N THR A 94 -0.95 4.21 9.80
CA THR A 94 -0.13 4.21 11.02
C THR A 94 1.10 3.35 10.79
N ARG A 95 2.29 3.90 11.01
CA ARG A 95 3.54 3.14 10.91
C ARG A 95 3.72 2.29 12.16
N LEU A 96 3.88 0.97 11.98
CA LEU A 96 4.00 0.00 13.07
C LEU A 96 5.45 -0.41 13.37
N SER A 97 6.33 -0.26 12.39
CA SER A 97 7.74 -0.69 12.55
C SER A 97 8.74 0.23 11.91
#